data_592d7e9639d2324ad0a7ff0c77563725
#
_entry.id   592d7e9639d2324ad0a7ff0c77563725
#
_cell.length_a   1.000
_cell.length_b   1.000
_cell.length_c   1.000
_cell.angle_alpha   90.00
_cell.angle_beta   90.00
_cell.angle_gamma   90.00
#
_symmetry.space_group_name_H-M   'P 1'
#
loop_
_entity.id
_entity.type
_entity.pdbx_description
1 polymer ?
#
loop_
_entity_poly.entity_id
_entity_poly.type
_entity_poly.pdbx_seq_one_letter_code
_entity_poly.pdbx_strand_id
1 'polypeptide(L)'
;MKATPPEFDNNTSVSGPIMMTLPFLRRYARALTGNQSTGDRYAAATLEAILADNSIYDANISSRAALFQVFHVIWSSSGAPVTEDGTDALELRAQAHLAPLTKDSREALLLHSIEGFNLIEIGQVMQISPDHAQQLIDTAQSEMEDSVRGRVLIIEDEAFIAMDIESIVTGMGHFVTGIARTHTEAVRLGKGERPDLILADIKLADNSSGIDAVRDLLQMLGDVPVIFITAFPDRLLTGTRPEPTFLIGKPYTEEQLRSAVSQAMFFSSTQTLQEGAAMARR
;
A
#
# COMPACT_ATOMS: atom_id res chain seq x y z
N MET A 1 -14.28 0.98 57.72
CA MET A 1 -13.75 0.33 56.54
C MET A 1 -14.26 1.10 55.31
N LYS A 2 -13.40 1.92 54.69
CA LYS A 2 -13.71 2.62 53.43
C LYS A 2 -13.29 1.68 52.31
N ALA A 3 -14.25 1.26 51.49
CA ALA A 3 -13.98 0.50 50.28
C ALA A 3 -13.25 1.37 49.28
N THR A 4 -12.08 0.95 48.82
CA THR A 4 -11.32 1.51 47.70
C THR A 4 -12.12 1.28 46.42
N PRO A 5 -12.34 2.29 45.56
CA PRO A 5 -12.97 2.06 44.27
C PRO A 5 -12.08 1.15 43.42
N PRO A 6 -12.66 0.34 42.52
CA PRO A 6 -11.88 -0.50 41.63
C PRO A 6 -11.03 0.37 40.72
N GLU A 7 -9.74 0.07 40.63
CA GLU A 7 -8.86 0.58 39.59
C GLU A 7 -9.45 0.18 38.24
N PHE A 8 -9.88 1.18 37.46
CA PHE A 8 -10.25 0.97 36.06
C PHE A 8 -8.99 0.57 35.31
N ASP A 9 -8.99 -0.65 34.81
CA ASP A 9 -7.94 -1.26 34.01
C ASP A 9 -7.73 -0.41 32.72
N ASN A 10 -6.69 0.41 32.70
CA ASN A 10 -6.33 1.30 31.57
C ASN A 10 -6.06 0.50 30.28
N ASN A 11 -5.93 -0.80 30.37
CA ASN A 11 -5.64 -1.69 29.24
C ASN A 11 -6.86 -1.91 28.32
N THR A 12 -8.08 -1.73 28.81
CA THR A 12 -9.31 -1.94 28.03
C THR A 12 -9.64 -0.74 27.12
N SER A 13 -9.13 0.47 27.42
CA SER A 13 -9.46 1.69 26.69
C SER A 13 -8.70 1.83 25.37
N VAL A 14 -7.53 1.24 25.24
CA VAL A 14 -6.64 1.36 24.08
C VAL A 14 -6.85 0.23 23.05
N SER A 15 -7.29 -0.95 23.53
CA SER A 15 -7.41 -2.16 22.70
C SER A 15 -8.43 -2.03 21.56
N GLY A 16 -9.58 -1.39 21.81
CA GLY A 16 -10.63 -1.22 20.80
C GLY A 16 -10.17 -0.40 19.58
N PRO A 17 -9.67 0.84 19.77
CA PRO A 17 -9.13 1.65 18.70
C PRO A 17 -7.99 0.99 17.91
N ILE A 18 -7.09 0.27 18.59
CA ILE A 18 -5.98 -0.47 17.96
C ILE A 18 -6.53 -1.55 17.03
N MET A 19 -7.49 -2.35 17.48
CA MET A 19 -8.10 -3.43 16.68
C MET A 19 -8.74 -2.90 15.39
N MET A 20 -9.40 -1.75 15.45
CA MET A 20 -9.99 -1.09 14.28
C MET A 20 -8.93 -0.54 13.29
N THR A 21 -7.75 -0.18 13.81
CA THR A 21 -6.67 0.44 13.00
C THR A 21 -5.68 -0.59 12.45
N LEU A 22 -5.59 -1.77 13.07
CA LEU A 22 -4.62 -2.80 12.71
C LEU A 22 -4.63 -3.23 11.24
N PRO A 23 -5.79 -3.40 10.56
CA PRO A 23 -5.82 -3.74 9.15
C PRO A 23 -5.13 -2.69 8.27
N PHE A 24 -5.28 -1.41 8.62
CA PHE A 24 -4.63 -0.29 7.92
C PHE A 24 -3.11 -0.29 8.17
N LEU A 25 -2.68 -0.51 9.40
CA LEU A 25 -1.26 -0.62 9.73
C LEU A 25 -0.60 -1.79 8.96
N ARG A 26 -1.26 -2.94 8.87
CA ARG A 26 -0.75 -4.10 8.11
C ARG A 26 -0.63 -3.78 6.63
N ARG A 27 -1.64 -3.14 6.03
CA ARG A 27 -1.60 -2.67 4.64
C ARG A 27 -0.42 -1.73 4.41
N TYR A 28 -0.29 -0.71 5.26
CA TYR A 28 0.82 0.25 5.19
C TYR A 28 2.18 -0.43 5.31
N ALA A 29 2.36 -1.29 6.30
CA ALA A 29 3.60 -2.02 6.53
C ALA A 29 4.01 -2.87 5.30
N ARG A 30 3.04 -3.50 4.64
CA ARG A 30 3.26 -4.26 3.40
C ARG A 30 3.65 -3.36 2.23
N ALA A 31 2.96 -2.23 2.05
CA ALA A 31 3.30 -1.25 1.03
C ALA A 31 4.71 -0.66 1.25
N LEU A 32 5.09 -0.42 2.50
CA LEU A 32 6.40 0.11 2.87
C LEU A 32 7.53 -0.91 2.63
N THR A 33 7.32 -2.16 3.02
CA THR A 33 8.32 -3.24 2.91
C THR A 33 8.34 -3.91 1.55
N GLY A 34 7.28 -3.73 0.74
CA GLY A 34 7.08 -4.45 -0.52
C GLY A 34 6.77 -5.94 -0.34
N ASN A 35 6.65 -6.43 0.91
CA ASN A 35 6.45 -7.84 1.22
C ASN A 35 5.45 -8.05 2.35
N GLN A 36 4.49 -8.98 2.16
CA GLN A 36 3.46 -9.25 3.15
C GLN A 36 4.02 -9.82 4.45
N SER A 37 4.94 -10.80 4.37
CA SER A 37 5.49 -11.48 5.54
C SER A 37 6.28 -10.51 6.42
N THR A 38 7.11 -9.67 5.79
CA THR A 38 7.91 -8.66 6.48
C THR A 38 7.02 -7.58 7.07
N GLY A 39 6.06 -7.06 6.30
CA GLY A 39 5.09 -6.07 6.80
C GLY A 39 4.28 -6.58 7.99
N ASP A 40 3.78 -7.80 7.92
CA ASP A 40 3.03 -8.42 9.02
C ASP A 40 3.89 -8.62 10.28
N ARG A 41 5.19 -8.93 10.14
CA ARG A 41 6.13 -9.01 11.28
C ARG A 41 6.31 -7.67 11.98
N TYR A 42 6.46 -6.57 11.21
CA TYR A 42 6.56 -5.23 11.80
C TYR A 42 5.26 -4.80 12.47
N ALA A 43 4.11 -5.08 11.88
CA ALA A 43 2.82 -4.82 12.49
C ALA A 43 2.64 -5.62 13.80
N ALA A 44 3.04 -6.89 13.84
CA ALA A 44 3.03 -7.70 15.04
C ALA A 44 3.99 -7.16 16.11
N ALA A 45 5.23 -6.83 15.74
CA ALA A 45 6.21 -6.23 16.64
C ALA A 45 5.70 -4.90 17.26
N THR A 46 4.95 -4.11 16.49
CA THR A 46 4.33 -2.88 16.99
C THR A 46 3.32 -3.17 18.11
N LEU A 47 2.47 -4.18 17.92
CA LEU A 47 1.51 -4.58 18.96
C LEU A 47 2.19 -5.16 20.18
N GLU A 48 3.20 -6.01 20.00
CA GLU A 48 3.98 -6.60 21.08
C GLU A 48 4.68 -5.51 21.90
N ALA A 49 5.25 -4.49 21.27
CA ALA A 49 5.87 -3.37 21.95
C ALA A 49 4.87 -2.57 22.79
N ILE A 50 3.67 -2.27 22.27
CA ILE A 50 2.61 -1.58 23.03
C ILE A 50 2.12 -2.43 24.19
N LEU A 51 1.99 -3.75 24.02
CA LEU A 51 1.58 -4.66 25.10
C LEU A 51 2.65 -4.77 26.18
N ALA A 52 3.93 -4.70 25.82
CA ALA A 52 5.05 -4.73 26.77
C ALA A 52 5.19 -3.42 27.55
N ASP A 53 4.95 -2.29 26.89
CA ASP A 53 5.04 -0.96 27.51
C ASP A 53 4.01 0.00 26.89
N ASN A 54 2.89 0.19 27.57
CA ASN A 54 1.83 1.11 27.13
C ASN A 54 2.26 2.58 27.10
N SER A 55 3.37 2.95 27.73
CA SER A 55 3.84 4.35 27.77
C SER A 55 4.35 4.84 26.43
N ILE A 56 4.71 3.93 25.51
CA ILE A 56 5.14 4.28 24.16
C ILE A 56 3.99 4.71 23.24
N TYR A 57 2.74 4.47 23.64
CA TYR A 57 1.54 4.83 22.90
C TYR A 57 1.06 6.21 23.35
N ASP A 58 1.22 7.23 22.50
CA ASP A 58 0.83 8.61 22.82
C ASP A 58 -0.70 8.78 22.74
N ALA A 59 -1.35 8.84 23.90
CA ALA A 59 -2.79 9.04 24.01
C ALA A 59 -3.24 10.50 23.72
N ASN A 60 -2.31 11.45 23.51
CA ASN A 60 -2.65 12.85 23.24
C ASN A 60 -2.88 13.13 21.75
N ILE A 61 -2.54 12.21 20.87
CA ILE A 61 -2.81 12.27 19.44
C ILE A 61 -3.91 11.28 19.04
N SER A 62 -4.33 11.29 17.77
CA SER A 62 -5.34 10.31 17.33
C SER A 62 -4.84 8.88 17.51
N SER A 63 -5.74 7.96 17.89
CA SER A 63 -5.38 6.54 18.10
C SER A 63 -4.70 5.93 16.88
N ARG A 64 -5.08 6.39 15.68
CA ARG A 64 -4.46 5.98 14.43
C ARG A 64 -3.04 6.50 14.31
N ALA A 65 -2.83 7.80 14.53
CA ALA A 65 -1.49 8.39 14.49
C ALA A 65 -0.57 7.77 15.56
N ALA A 66 -1.07 7.53 16.77
CA ALA A 66 -0.30 6.91 17.84
C ALA A 66 0.17 5.49 17.49
N LEU A 67 -0.68 4.67 16.89
CA LEU A 67 -0.30 3.32 16.44
C LEU A 67 0.78 3.37 15.36
N PHE A 68 0.62 4.25 14.37
CA PHE A 68 1.57 4.43 13.28
C PHE A 68 2.90 5.05 13.77
N GLN A 69 2.86 5.92 14.79
CA GLN A 69 4.06 6.47 15.43
C GLN A 69 4.90 5.37 16.08
N VAL A 70 4.30 4.45 16.84
CA VAL A 70 5.02 3.31 17.42
C VAL A 70 5.64 2.45 16.32
N PHE A 71 4.90 2.19 15.25
CA PHE A 71 5.42 1.47 14.08
C PHE A 71 6.62 2.19 13.48
N HIS A 72 6.54 3.51 13.25
CA HIS A 72 7.63 4.33 12.72
C HIS A 72 8.90 4.21 13.58
N VAL A 73 8.78 4.30 14.89
CA VAL A 73 9.91 4.18 15.82
C VAL A 73 10.57 2.80 15.71
N ILE A 74 9.79 1.73 15.63
CA ILE A 74 10.31 0.36 15.48
C ILE A 74 10.98 0.20 14.10
N TRP A 75 10.33 0.68 13.04
CA TRP A 75 10.85 0.63 11.69
C TRP A 75 12.18 1.38 11.54
N SER A 76 12.22 2.64 11.99
CA SER A 76 13.40 3.49 11.89
C SER A 76 14.57 2.99 12.76
N SER A 77 14.28 2.48 13.97
CA SER A 77 15.29 1.97 14.88
C SER A 77 15.90 0.63 14.43
N SER A 78 15.16 -0.18 13.68
CA SER A 78 15.65 -1.44 13.12
C SER A 78 16.63 -1.25 11.94
N GLY A 79 16.90 0.00 11.56
CA GLY A 79 17.72 0.34 10.40
C GLY A 79 16.95 0.14 9.08
N ALA A 80 15.63 -0.05 9.16
CA ALA A 80 14.78 -0.41 8.03
C ALA A 80 15.41 -1.56 7.20
N PRO A 81 15.77 -2.70 7.86
CA PRO A 81 16.51 -3.73 7.17
C PRO A 81 15.64 -4.27 6.05
N VAL A 82 16.10 -3.98 4.88
CA VAL A 82 15.84 -4.74 3.70
C VAL A 82 16.52 -6.07 3.98
N THR A 83 15.79 -7.05 4.52
CA THR A 83 16.40 -8.33 4.90
C THR A 83 16.79 -9.09 3.63
N GLU A 84 18.10 -9.36 3.49
CA GLU A 84 18.65 -10.20 2.42
C GLU A 84 18.22 -11.67 2.54
N ASP A 85 17.49 -12.04 3.58
CA ASP A 85 17.02 -13.39 3.88
C ASP A 85 15.67 -13.74 3.22
N GLY A 86 15.16 -12.95 2.29
CA GLY A 86 13.99 -13.28 1.49
C GLY A 86 14.30 -14.50 0.61
N THR A 87 13.63 -15.61 0.85
CA THR A 87 13.66 -16.80 -0.04
C THR A 87 12.89 -16.57 -1.33
N ASP A 88 12.22 -15.43 -1.45
CA ASP A 88 11.43 -15.03 -2.61
C ASP A 88 12.18 -13.96 -3.42
N ALA A 89 12.40 -14.24 -4.70
CA ALA A 89 13.06 -13.31 -5.63
C ALA A 89 12.34 -11.96 -5.74
N LEU A 90 11.03 -11.91 -5.41
CA LEU A 90 10.22 -10.70 -5.37
C LEU A 90 10.58 -9.80 -4.17
N GLU A 91 10.82 -10.41 -3.00
CA GLU A 91 11.26 -9.70 -1.78
C GLU A 91 12.60 -9.00 -1.99
N LEU A 92 13.58 -9.72 -2.53
CA LEU A 92 14.92 -9.17 -2.82
C LEU A 92 14.87 -8.01 -3.83
N ARG A 93 13.93 -8.06 -4.77
CA ARG A 93 13.76 -7.06 -5.82
C ARG A 93 13.07 -5.79 -5.32
N ALA A 94 11.98 -5.93 -4.55
CA ALA A 94 11.32 -4.80 -3.91
C ALA A 94 12.30 -4.03 -3.01
N GLN A 95 13.19 -4.74 -2.36
CA GLN A 95 14.24 -4.20 -1.50
C GLN A 95 15.29 -3.38 -2.26
N ALA A 96 15.78 -3.88 -3.39
CA ALA A 96 16.76 -3.17 -4.23
C ALA A 96 16.22 -1.84 -4.78
N HIS A 97 14.88 -1.67 -4.83
CA HIS A 97 14.23 -0.47 -5.36
C HIS A 97 13.80 0.52 -4.29
N LEU A 98 13.71 0.07 -3.05
CA LEU A 98 13.55 0.96 -1.90
C LEU A 98 14.85 1.69 -1.55
N ALA A 99 15.99 1.07 -1.87
CA ALA A 99 17.30 1.61 -1.59
C ALA A 99 17.64 2.96 -2.26
N PRO A 100 17.14 3.29 -3.49
CA PRO A 100 17.37 4.59 -4.10
C PRO A 100 16.51 5.71 -3.53
N LEU A 101 15.36 5.40 -2.90
CA LEU A 101 14.50 6.44 -2.32
C LEU A 101 15.17 7.03 -1.08
N THR A 102 15.11 8.35 -0.98
CA THR A 102 15.60 9.07 0.20
C THR A 102 14.95 8.49 1.45
N LYS A 103 15.76 8.27 2.47
CA LYS A 103 15.29 7.75 3.77
C LYS A 103 14.09 8.58 4.23
N ASP A 104 13.05 7.90 4.64
CA ASP A 104 11.78 8.44 5.14
C ASP A 104 10.85 9.07 4.06
N SER A 105 11.34 9.40 2.84
CA SER A 105 10.49 9.98 1.77
C SER A 105 9.36 9.04 1.37
N ARG A 106 9.66 7.76 1.18
CA ARG A 106 8.64 6.76 0.87
C ARG A 106 7.64 6.59 1.99
N GLU A 107 8.09 6.62 3.24
CA GLU A 107 7.23 6.49 4.40
C GLU A 107 6.22 7.65 4.46
N ALA A 108 6.70 8.90 4.34
CA ALA A 108 5.86 10.09 4.29
C ALA A 108 4.84 10.03 3.14
N LEU A 109 5.28 9.62 1.95
CA LEU A 109 4.42 9.49 0.77
C LEU A 109 3.31 8.46 0.99
N LEU A 110 3.62 7.28 1.55
CA LEU A 110 2.61 6.25 1.83
C LEU A 110 1.61 6.67 2.91
N LEU A 111 2.08 7.33 3.97
CA LEU A 111 1.21 7.90 5.00
C LEU A 111 0.23 8.89 4.39
N HIS A 112 0.69 9.75 3.50
CA HIS A 112 -0.14 10.77 2.86
C HIS A 112 -1.12 10.17 1.86
N SER A 113 -0.62 9.46 0.86
CA SER A 113 -1.40 9.08 -0.32
C SER A 113 -2.26 7.82 -0.12
N ILE A 114 -1.78 6.84 0.63
CA ILE A 114 -2.49 5.58 0.84
C ILE A 114 -3.30 5.58 2.13
N GLU A 115 -2.72 6.14 3.21
CA GLU A 115 -3.40 6.18 4.50
C GLU A 115 -4.18 7.47 4.74
N GLY A 116 -4.01 8.50 3.91
CA GLY A 116 -4.76 9.75 3.97
C GLY A 116 -4.45 10.62 5.18
N PHE A 117 -3.26 10.48 5.77
CA PHE A 117 -2.80 11.39 6.82
C PHE A 117 -2.49 12.77 6.25
N ASN A 118 -2.87 13.83 6.95
CA ASN A 118 -2.45 15.18 6.62
C ASN A 118 -1.02 15.44 7.12
N LEU A 119 -0.41 16.56 6.72
CA LEU A 119 0.97 16.88 7.05
C LEU A 119 1.24 16.99 8.57
N ILE A 120 0.24 17.46 9.35
CA ILE A 120 0.36 17.54 10.80
C ILE A 120 0.40 16.14 11.40
N GLU A 121 -0.47 15.24 10.96
CA GLU A 121 -0.51 13.87 11.41
C GLU A 121 0.74 13.09 10.99
N ILE A 122 1.25 13.29 9.76
CA ILE A 122 2.54 12.73 9.33
C ILE A 122 3.68 13.24 10.22
N GLY A 123 3.67 14.54 10.53
CA GLY A 123 4.63 15.11 11.47
C GLY A 123 4.58 14.45 12.85
N GLN A 124 3.37 14.12 13.36
CA GLN A 124 3.19 13.38 14.60
C GLN A 124 3.71 11.95 14.51
N VAL A 125 3.38 11.24 13.44
CA VAL A 125 3.81 9.84 13.20
C VAL A 125 5.33 9.75 13.10
N MET A 126 5.95 10.57 12.26
CA MET A 126 7.38 10.52 11.97
C MET A 126 8.24 11.38 12.89
N GLN A 127 7.63 12.11 13.83
CA GLN A 127 8.28 13.03 14.76
C GLN A 127 9.11 14.13 14.06
N ILE A 128 8.56 14.70 13.00
CA ILE A 128 9.13 15.76 12.18
C ILE A 128 8.18 16.96 12.08
N SER A 129 8.66 18.09 11.56
CA SER A 129 7.77 19.22 11.26
C SER A 129 6.87 18.93 10.04
N PRO A 130 5.67 19.55 9.96
CA PRO A 130 4.81 19.43 8.77
C PRO A 130 5.50 19.87 7.48
N ASP A 131 6.35 20.90 7.52
CA ASP A 131 7.12 21.38 6.37
C ASP A 131 8.13 20.33 5.89
N HIS A 132 8.76 19.62 6.84
CA HIS A 132 9.67 18.52 6.50
C HIS A 132 8.90 17.33 5.92
N ALA A 133 7.69 17.02 6.43
CA ALA A 133 6.83 16.01 5.85
C ALA A 133 6.48 16.32 4.39
N GLN A 134 6.16 17.60 4.07
CA GLN A 134 5.93 18.01 2.69
C GLN A 134 7.18 17.82 1.82
N GLN A 135 8.36 18.24 2.29
CA GLN A 135 9.62 18.05 1.54
C GLN A 135 9.91 16.58 1.25
N LEU A 136 9.64 15.67 2.19
CA LEU A 136 9.82 14.24 1.97
C LEU A 136 8.85 13.71 0.89
N ILE A 137 7.60 14.17 0.90
CA ILE A 137 6.61 13.80 -0.11
C ILE A 137 7.05 14.29 -1.50
N ASP A 138 7.43 15.58 -1.61
CA ASP A 138 7.89 16.18 -2.87
C ASP A 138 9.12 15.44 -3.42
N THR A 139 10.05 15.07 -2.54
CA THR A 139 11.25 14.30 -2.91
C THR A 139 10.86 12.94 -3.46
N ALA A 140 9.98 12.19 -2.77
CA ALA A 140 9.52 10.89 -3.25
C ALA A 140 8.80 10.99 -4.61
N GLN A 141 7.97 12.00 -4.80
CA GLN A 141 7.27 12.24 -6.06
C GLN A 141 8.26 12.53 -7.19
N SER A 142 9.26 13.38 -6.97
CA SER A 142 10.29 13.68 -7.96
C SER A 142 11.13 12.46 -8.34
N GLU A 143 11.51 11.63 -7.36
CA GLU A 143 12.23 10.38 -7.58
C GLU A 143 11.43 9.36 -8.39
N MET A 144 10.09 9.45 -8.34
CA MET A 144 9.17 8.56 -9.06
C MET A 144 8.71 9.10 -10.42
N GLU A 145 8.73 10.41 -10.65
CA GLU A 145 8.29 11.04 -11.92
C GLU A 145 9.13 10.61 -13.14
N ASP A 146 10.37 10.22 -12.93
CA ASP A 146 11.24 9.65 -13.97
C ASP A 146 10.94 8.18 -14.29
N SER A 147 9.96 7.59 -13.60
CA SER A 147 9.64 6.19 -13.69
C SER A 147 8.79 5.84 -14.92
N VAL A 148 9.22 4.82 -15.56
CA VAL A 148 8.81 4.08 -16.74
C VAL A 148 7.32 4.16 -17.09
N ARG A 149 7.04 4.59 -18.34
CA ARG A 149 5.74 4.45 -18.98
C ARG A 149 5.37 2.98 -19.09
N GLY A 150 4.16 2.61 -18.65
CA GLY A 150 3.68 1.24 -18.68
C GLY A 150 2.24 1.13 -19.18
N ARG A 151 1.81 -0.11 -19.37
CA ARG A 151 0.47 -0.48 -19.84
C ARG A 151 -0.40 -0.78 -18.64
N VAL A 152 -1.58 -0.18 -18.58
CA VAL A 152 -2.50 -0.29 -17.45
C VAL A 152 -3.82 -0.87 -17.92
N LEU A 153 -4.26 -1.96 -17.28
CA LEU A 153 -5.61 -2.51 -17.44
C LEU A 153 -6.50 -1.95 -16.31
N ILE A 154 -7.63 -1.35 -16.69
CA ILE A 154 -8.63 -0.85 -15.73
C ILE A 154 -9.80 -1.83 -15.68
N ILE A 155 -10.22 -2.24 -14.48
CA ILE A 155 -11.38 -3.10 -14.23
C ILE A 155 -12.37 -2.31 -13.37
N GLU A 156 -13.36 -1.68 -14.00
CA GLU A 156 -14.30 -0.76 -13.35
C GLU A 156 -15.60 -0.72 -14.17
N ASP A 157 -16.73 -0.97 -13.52
CA ASP A 157 -18.03 -1.01 -14.21
C ASP A 157 -18.72 0.36 -14.29
N GLU A 158 -18.41 1.27 -13.37
CA GLU A 158 -18.92 2.62 -13.38
C GLU A 158 -18.19 3.49 -14.42
N ALA A 159 -18.87 3.83 -15.51
CA ALA A 159 -18.24 4.52 -16.65
C ALA A 159 -17.56 5.84 -16.28
N PHE A 160 -18.15 6.62 -15.36
CA PHE A 160 -17.56 7.89 -14.94
C PHE A 160 -16.29 7.70 -14.13
N ILE A 161 -16.26 6.70 -13.23
CA ILE A 161 -15.07 6.37 -12.44
C ILE A 161 -13.97 5.83 -13.37
N ALA A 162 -14.32 4.94 -14.29
CA ALA A 162 -13.40 4.40 -15.28
C ALA A 162 -12.74 5.49 -16.13
N MET A 163 -13.53 6.46 -16.60
CA MET A 163 -13.03 7.61 -17.39
C MET A 163 -12.12 8.53 -16.56
N ASP A 164 -12.45 8.75 -15.29
CA ASP A 164 -11.62 9.53 -14.37
C ASP A 164 -10.27 8.85 -14.15
N ILE A 165 -10.27 7.55 -13.83
CA ILE A 165 -9.05 6.74 -13.69
C ILE A 165 -8.22 6.77 -14.98
N GLU A 166 -8.86 6.57 -16.16
CA GLU A 166 -8.20 6.62 -17.45
C GLU A 166 -7.53 7.97 -17.70
N SER A 167 -8.24 9.08 -17.40
CA SER A 167 -7.72 10.43 -17.55
C SER A 167 -6.48 10.67 -16.68
N ILE A 168 -6.53 10.24 -15.42
CA ILE A 168 -5.41 10.38 -14.50
C ILE A 168 -4.21 9.56 -14.97
N VAL A 169 -4.42 8.30 -15.31
CA VAL A 169 -3.38 7.35 -15.75
C VAL A 169 -2.71 7.80 -17.05
N THR A 170 -3.50 8.24 -18.02
CA THR A 170 -2.97 8.78 -19.29
C THR A 170 -2.26 10.12 -19.09
N GLY A 171 -2.75 10.97 -18.18
CA GLY A 171 -2.08 12.20 -17.77
C GLY A 171 -0.72 11.98 -17.10
N MET A 172 -0.47 10.78 -16.55
CA MET A 172 0.83 10.33 -16.03
C MET A 172 1.74 9.75 -17.13
N GLY A 173 1.28 9.67 -18.39
CA GLY A 173 2.04 9.14 -19.51
C GLY A 173 1.99 7.62 -19.68
N HIS A 174 1.14 6.91 -18.92
CA HIS A 174 0.89 5.49 -19.12
C HIS A 174 -0.11 5.24 -20.26
N PHE A 175 -0.09 4.02 -20.79
CA PHE A 175 -1.03 3.58 -21.82
C PHE A 175 -2.10 2.66 -21.24
N VAL A 176 -3.37 2.99 -21.42
CA VAL A 176 -4.49 2.14 -20.99
C VAL A 176 -4.77 1.10 -22.07
N THR A 177 -4.52 -0.18 -21.75
CA THR A 177 -4.75 -1.32 -22.67
C THR A 177 -6.22 -1.62 -22.88
N GLY A 178 -7.06 -1.20 -21.93
CA GLY A 178 -8.51 -1.31 -22.02
C GLY A 178 -9.17 -1.10 -20.66
N ILE A 179 -10.50 -0.92 -20.74
CA ILE A 179 -11.39 -0.80 -19.59
C ILE A 179 -12.35 -1.99 -19.62
N ALA A 180 -12.28 -2.83 -18.61
CA ALA A 180 -13.15 -4.00 -18.44
C ALA A 180 -14.26 -3.67 -17.44
N ARG A 181 -15.49 -4.00 -17.77
CA ARG A 181 -16.65 -3.78 -16.90
C ARG A 181 -17.13 -5.06 -16.21
N THR A 182 -16.58 -6.20 -16.64
CA THR A 182 -16.93 -7.53 -16.13
C THR A 182 -15.69 -8.40 -16.00
N HIS A 183 -15.77 -9.46 -15.20
CA HIS A 183 -14.71 -10.47 -15.08
C HIS A 183 -14.28 -11.02 -16.45
N THR A 184 -15.24 -11.46 -17.28
CA THR A 184 -14.95 -12.05 -18.59
C THR A 184 -14.22 -11.09 -19.52
N GLU A 185 -14.60 -9.80 -19.48
CA GLU A 185 -13.96 -8.77 -20.28
C GLU A 185 -12.53 -8.50 -19.80
N ALA A 186 -12.31 -8.44 -18.48
CA ALA A 186 -10.99 -8.26 -17.89
C ALA A 186 -10.01 -9.36 -18.31
N VAL A 187 -10.43 -10.62 -18.21
CA VAL A 187 -9.62 -11.78 -18.62
C VAL A 187 -9.34 -11.74 -20.13
N ARG A 188 -10.33 -11.37 -20.96
CA ARG A 188 -10.16 -11.23 -22.41
C ARG A 188 -9.13 -10.15 -22.77
N LEU A 189 -9.25 -8.96 -22.16
CA LEU A 189 -8.34 -7.84 -22.42
C LEU A 189 -6.93 -8.16 -21.96
N GLY A 190 -6.74 -8.63 -20.72
CA GLY A 190 -5.41 -8.96 -20.21
C GLY A 190 -4.72 -10.10 -20.96
N LYS A 191 -5.50 -11.04 -21.54
CA LYS A 191 -4.98 -12.08 -22.44
C LYS A 191 -4.57 -11.51 -23.81
N GLY A 192 -5.29 -10.51 -24.30
CA GLY A 192 -4.99 -9.86 -25.60
C GLY A 192 -3.74 -9.00 -25.55
N GLU A 193 -3.56 -8.26 -24.46
CA GLU A 193 -2.40 -7.42 -24.23
C GLU A 193 -2.02 -7.46 -22.75
N ARG A 194 -0.81 -7.95 -22.44
CA ARG A 194 -0.31 -8.05 -21.06
C ARG A 194 -0.14 -6.66 -20.46
N PRO A 195 -0.84 -6.33 -19.36
CA PRO A 195 -0.63 -5.09 -18.64
C PRO A 195 0.63 -5.18 -17.76
N ASP A 196 1.20 -4.01 -17.44
CA ASP A 196 2.27 -3.84 -16.47
C ASP A 196 1.70 -3.44 -15.10
N LEU A 197 0.41 -3.04 -15.05
CA LEU A 197 -0.35 -2.73 -13.83
C LEU A 197 -1.84 -3.01 -14.07
N ILE A 198 -2.52 -3.50 -13.04
CA ILE A 198 -3.98 -3.68 -13.01
C ILE A 198 -4.56 -2.75 -11.95
N LEU A 199 -5.55 -1.92 -12.35
CA LEU A 199 -6.40 -1.15 -11.44
C LEU A 199 -7.77 -1.82 -11.40
N ALA A 200 -8.27 -2.24 -10.23
CA ALA A 200 -9.49 -3.04 -10.16
C ALA A 200 -10.44 -2.60 -9.05
N ASP A 201 -11.72 -2.39 -9.39
CA ASP A 201 -12.77 -2.44 -8.38
C ASP A 201 -13.09 -3.91 -8.01
N ILE A 202 -13.55 -4.10 -6.79
CA ILE A 202 -13.97 -5.40 -6.27
C ILE A 202 -15.32 -5.82 -6.84
N LYS A 203 -16.25 -4.86 -7.02
CA LYS A 203 -17.65 -5.13 -7.39
C LYS A 203 -17.90 -4.68 -8.81
N LEU A 204 -18.37 -5.58 -9.68
CA LEU A 204 -18.61 -5.32 -11.09
C LEU A 204 -20.09 -5.44 -11.48
N ALA A 205 -20.48 -4.86 -12.64
CA ALA A 205 -21.84 -4.68 -13.11
C ALA A 205 -22.69 -5.95 -13.23
N ASP A 206 -22.07 -7.07 -13.58
CA ASP A 206 -22.73 -8.36 -13.73
C ASP A 206 -22.75 -9.21 -12.43
N ASN A 207 -22.51 -8.56 -11.29
CA ASN A 207 -22.27 -9.16 -9.98
C ASN A 207 -21.05 -10.10 -9.95
N SER A 208 -20.19 -10.07 -10.96
CA SER A 208 -18.91 -10.73 -10.89
C SER A 208 -17.95 -9.98 -9.93
N SER A 209 -16.91 -10.66 -9.52
CA SER A 209 -15.93 -10.13 -8.58
C SER A 209 -14.66 -9.69 -9.31
N GLY A 210 -14.25 -8.44 -9.10
CA GLY A 210 -12.95 -7.98 -9.55
C GLY A 210 -11.79 -8.74 -8.90
N ILE A 211 -11.98 -9.26 -7.68
CA ILE A 211 -10.98 -10.13 -7.02
C ILE A 211 -10.78 -11.42 -7.83
N ASP A 212 -11.87 -12.04 -8.30
CA ASP A 212 -11.79 -13.26 -9.10
C ASP A 212 -11.17 -12.98 -10.47
N ALA A 213 -11.52 -11.84 -11.10
CA ALA A 213 -10.90 -11.41 -12.35
C ALA A 213 -9.38 -11.23 -12.21
N VAL A 214 -8.95 -10.55 -11.16
CA VAL A 214 -7.52 -10.36 -10.84
C VAL A 214 -6.84 -11.69 -10.58
N ARG A 215 -7.44 -12.59 -9.81
CA ARG A 215 -6.88 -13.92 -9.55
C ARG A 215 -6.64 -14.71 -10.85
N ASP A 216 -7.62 -14.74 -11.73
CA ASP A 216 -7.49 -15.45 -13.01
C ASP A 216 -6.43 -14.79 -13.92
N LEU A 217 -6.35 -13.46 -13.91
CA LEU A 217 -5.31 -12.71 -14.61
C LEU A 217 -3.91 -13.05 -14.08
N LEU A 218 -3.71 -13.04 -12.76
CA LEU A 218 -2.42 -13.36 -12.16
C LEU A 218 -2.00 -14.82 -12.40
N GLN A 219 -2.96 -15.76 -12.44
CA GLN A 219 -2.66 -17.16 -12.81
C GLN A 219 -2.16 -17.29 -14.24
N MET A 220 -2.64 -16.45 -15.16
CA MET A 220 -2.23 -16.49 -16.58
C MET A 220 -0.98 -15.68 -16.87
N LEU A 221 -0.85 -14.51 -16.26
CA LEU A 221 0.16 -13.51 -16.59
C LEU A 221 1.39 -13.58 -15.68
N GLY A 222 1.28 -14.30 -14.55
CA GLY A 222 2.27 -14.25 -13.48
C GLY A 222 2.17 -12.97 -12.66
N ASP A 223 3.29 -12.52 -12.11
CA ASP A 223 3.35 -11.36 -11.23
C ASP A 223 3.11 -10.06 -11.99
N VAL A 224 1.96 -9.46 -11.76
CA VAL A 224 1.59 -8.12 -12.22
C VAL A 224 1.10 -7.36 -10.99
N PRO A 225 1.59 -6.14 -10.73
CA PRO A 225 1.11 -5.35 -9.61
C PRO A 225 -0.37 -5.01 -9.78
N VAL A 226 -1.08 -5.00 -8.65
CA VAL A 226 -2.53 -4.73 -8.62
C VAL A 226 -2.81 -3.65 -7.59
N ILE A 227 -3.60 -2.65 -7.98
CA ILE A 227 -4.18 -1.67 -7.08
C ILE A 227 -5.69 -1.92 -7.05
N PHE A 228 -6.23 -2.26 -5.89
CA PHE A 228 -7.68 -2.29 -5.71
C PHE A 228 -8.20 -0.91 -5.32
N ILE A 229 -9.27 -0.46 -6.01
CA ILE A 229 -9.93 0.83 -5.77
C ILE A 229 -11.38 0.53 -5.43
N THR A 230 -11.76 0.60 -4.15
CA THR A 230 -13.06 0.07 -3.72
C THR A 230 -13.70 0.85 -2.57
N ALA A 231 -15.03 0.84 -2.50
CA ALA A 231 -15.79 1.32 -1.35
C ALA A 231 -15.79 0.33 -0.16
N PHE A 232 -15.25 -0.89 -0.34
CA PHE A 232 -15.31 -1.97 0.65
C PHE A 232 -13.93 -2.55 0.97
N PRO A 233 -12.99 -1.76 1.53
CA PRO A 233 -11.61 -2.20 1.78
C PRO A 233 -11.53 -3.40 2.74
N ASP A 234 -12.44 -3.51 3.71
CA ASP A 234 -12.46 -4.60 4.70
C ASP A 234 -12.59 -5.98 4.08
N ARG A 235 -13.16 -6.09 2.88
CA ARG A 235 -13.29 -7.37 2.16
C ARG A 235 -11.95 -7.95 1.72
N LEU A 236 -10.93 -7.12 1.58
CA LEU A 236 -9.58 -7.51 1.16
C LEU A 236 -8.59 -7.61 2.32
N LEU A 237 -8.90 -6.99 3.45
CA LEU A 237 -8.01 -6.93 4.63
C LEU A 237 -8.41 -8.01 5.66
N THR A 238 -8.51 -9.25 5.23
CA THR A 238 -9.04 -10.36 6.05
C THR A 238 -8.00 -11.07 6.89
N GLY A 239 -6.72 -10.80 6.69
CA GLY A 239 -5.61 -11.53 7.34
C GLY A 239 -5.23 -12.84 6.65
N THR A 240 -6.01 -13.30 5.68
CA THR A 240 -5.70 -14.48 4.87
C THR A 240 -4.91 -14.09 3.62
N ARG A 241 -3.86 -14.85 3.28
CA ARG A 241 -3.03 -14.59 2.10
C ARG A 241 -3.72 -15.09 0.81
N PRO A 242 -3.45 -14.45 -0.36
CA PRO A 242 -2.71 -13.21 -0.54
C PRO A 242 -3.60 -11.98 -0.30
N GLU A 243 -3.05 -10.94 0.35
CA GLU A 243 -3.71 -9.65 0.45
C GLU A 243 -3.03 -8.62 -0.49
N PRO A 244 -3.78 -7.67 -1.06
CA PRO A 244 -3.21 -6.71 -1.99
C PRO A 244 -2.22 -5.77 -1.29
N THR A 245 -1.12 -5.46 -1.98
CA THR A 245 -0.13 -4.48 -1.51
C THR A 245 -0.71 -3.07 -1.54
N PHE A 246 -1.47 -2.75 -2.62
CA PHE A 246 -2.06 -1.43 -2.82
C PHE A 246 -3.58 -1.52 -2.79
N LEU A 247 -4.19 -0.71 -1.94
CA LEU A 247 -5.64 -0.62 -1.76
C LEU A 247 -6.04 0.83 -1.50
N ILE A 248 -6.90 1.37 -2.35
CA ILE A 248 -7.43 2.73 -2.26
C ILE A 248 -8.93 2.64 -1.95
N GLY A 249 -9.35 3.35 -0.90
CA GLY A 249 -10.77 3.48 -0.55
C GLY A 249 -11.47 4.52 -1.43
N LYS A 250 -12.66 4.22 -1.95
CA LYS A 250 -13.55 5.23 -2.56
C LYS A 250 -14.30 5.99 -1.44
N PRO A 251 -14.42 7.34 -1.48
CA PRO A 251 -13.86 8.25 -2.49
C PRO A 251 -12.35 8.46 -2.31
N TYR A 252 -11.64 8.65 -3.43
CA TYR A 252 -10.20 8.94 -3.45
C TYR A 252 -9.94 10.30 -4.09
N THR A 253 -8.74 10.84 -3.87
CA THR A 253 -8.24 12.03 -4.57
C THR A 253 -7.38 11.63 -5.77
N GLU A 254 -7.26 12.51 -6.76
CA GLU A 254 -6.33 12.32 -7.89
C GLU A 254 -4.91 12.01 -7.42
N GLU A 255 -4.44 12.75 -6.41
CA GLU A 255 -3.11 12.60 -5.83
C GLU A 255 -2.88 11.20 -5.23
N GLN A 256 -3.88 10.64 -4.51
CA GLN A 256 -3.82 9.27 -3.98
C GLN A 256 -3.66 8.24 -5.10
N LEU A 257 -4.44 8.39 -6.19
CA LEU A 257 -4.36 7.47 -7.31
C LEU A 257 -3.02 7.60 -8.05
N ARG A 258 -2.58 8.83 -8.36
CA ARG A 258 -1.28 9.10 -9.00
C ARG A 258 -0.13 8.48 -8.21
N SER A 259 -0.11 8.71 -6.90
CA SER A 259 0.93 8.18 -6.03
C SER A 259 0.94 6.66 -6.01
N ALA A 260 -0.22 6.01 -5.87
CA ALA A 260 -0.30 4.54 -5.88
C ALA A 260 0.13 3.94 -7.23
N VAL A 261 -0.27 4.56 -8.34
CA VAL A 261 0.13 4.14 -9.70
C VAL A 261 1.64 4.28 -9.88
N SER A 262 2.21 5.44 -9.53
CA SER A 262 3.67 5.67 -9.62
C SER A 262 4.44 4.63 -8.81
N GLN A 263 4.01 4.36 -7.59
CA GLN A 263 4.64 3.35 -6.72
C GLN A 263 4.56 1.95 -7.34
N ALA A 264 3.36 1.53 -7.78
CA ALA A 264 3.16 0.21 -8.35
C ALA A 264 3.96 0.02 -9.65
N MET A 265 4.01 1.05 -10.50
CA MET A 265 4.78 1.03 -11.75
C MET A 265 6.28 1.02 -11.49
N PHE A 266 6.78 1.76 -10.52
CA PHE A 266 8.18 1.73 -10.11
C PHE A 266 8.62 0.31 -9.71
N PHE A 267 7.81 -0.40 -8.93
CA PHE A 267 8.09 -1.79 -8.58
C PHE A 267 8.05 -2.73 -9.79
N SER A 268 7.09 -2.54 -10.69
CA SER A 268 6.92 -3.36 -11.89
C SER A 268 8.07 -3.19 -12.89
N SER A 269 8.47 -1.96 -13.18
CA SER A 269 9.49 -1.65 -14.18
C SER A 269 10.84 -2.30 -13.89
N THR A 270 11.11 -2.49 -12.64
CA THR A 270 12.36 -3.07 -12.16
C THR A 270 12.38 -4.60 -12.21
N GLN A 271 11.22 -5.26 -12.20
CA GLN A 271 11.12 -6.69 -12.50
C GLN A 271 11.51 -6.98 -13.95
N THR A 272 11.00 -6.21 -14.89
CA THR A 272 11.24 -6.38 -16.34
C THR A 272 12.71 -6.18 -16.72
N LEU A 273 13.43 -5.24 -16.09
CA LEU A 273 14.86 -4.99 -16.34
C LEU A 273 15.74 -6.16 -15.88
N GLN A 274 15.38 -6.88 -14.83
CA GLN A 274 16.16 -8.02 -14.33
C GLN A 274 15.90 -9.29 -15.11
N GLU A 275 14.69 -9.52 -15.61
CA GLU A 275 14.39 -10.63 -16.55
C GLU A 275 15.17 -10.46 -17.85
N GLY A 276 15.23 -9.23 -18.39
CA GLY A 276 16.07 -8.92 -19.56
C GLY A 276 17.56 -9.16 -19.33
N ALA A 277 18.09 -8.82 -18.16
CA ALA A 277 19.49 -9.06 -17.80
C ALA A 277 19.82 -10.54 -17.56
N ALA A 278 18.88 -11.32 -17.07
CA ALA A 278 19.02 -12.77 -16.88
C ALA A 278 18.98 -13.53 -18.21
N MET A 279 18.16 -13.10 -19.18
CA MET A 279 18.13 -13.65 -20.54
C MET A 279 19.38 -13.31 -21.35
N ALA A 280 19.97 -12.13 -21.14
CA ALA A 280 21.20 -11.71 -21.85
C ALA A 280 22.46 -12.45 -21.36
N ARG A 281 22.40 -13.18 -20.25
CA ARG A 281 23.51 -13.97 -19.68
C ARG A 281 23.42 -15.48 -19.99
N ARG A 282 22.39 -15.92 -20.72
CA ARG A 282 22.25 -17.29 -21.25
C ARG A 282 22.55 -17.29 -22.76
#